data_3ad554c0ed01d938e0a687ac90cfd4bd
#
_entry.id   3ad554c0ed01d938e0a687ac90cfd4bd
#
_cell.length_a   1.000
_cell.length_b   1.000
_cell.length_c   1.000
_cell.angle_alpha   90.00
_cell.angle_beta   90.00
_cell.angle_gamma   90.00
#
_symmetry.space_group_name_H-M   'P 1'
#
loop_
_entity.id
_entity.type
_entity.pdbx_description
1 polymer ?
#
loop_
_entity_poly.entity_id
_entity_poly.type
_entity_poly.pdbx_seq_one_letter_code
_entity_poly.pdbx_strand_id
1 'polypeptide(L)'
;FFYKKNLEEKYLKNWKDLQPKTVQLLNYFNQNVGQYPYKQYSVIQGGDGGMEYAMATLITGKRKFGSLFGVTAHEMAHTWFQFLLATNESLHPWMDEGFTSYISNKAENEILKEGKVNPHEGSYRGYRTIVERGYEESLATHSDRYDTNWAYGTASYSKGNLFLSQL
;
A
#
# COMPACT_ATOMS: atom_id res chain seq x y z
N PHE A 1 11.30 6.38 13.28
CA PHE A 1 11.84 5.28 12.48
C PHE A 1 12.69 4.37 13.36
N PHE A 2 12.41 3.06 13.31
CA PHE A 2 13.09 2.05 14.10
C PHE A 2 13.60 0.94 13.17
N TYR A 3 14.91 0.85 12.99
CA TYR A 3 15.55 -0.16 12.15
C TYR A 3 16.86 -0.65 12.76
N LYS A 4 17.27 -1.87 12.40
CA LYS A 4 18.48 -2.51 12.94
C LYS A 4 19.73 -1.81 12.45
N LYS A 5 20.65 -1.49 13.37
CA LYS A 5 21.94 -0.84 13.06
C LYS A 5 22.90 -1.72 12.24
N ASN A 6 22.70 -3.03 12.25
CA ASN A 6 23.57 -3.99 11.56
C ASN A 6 23.07 -4.37 10.15
N LEU A 7 22.18 -3.57 9.55
CA LEU A 7 21.85 -3.70 8.13
C LEU A 7 23.08 -3.37 7.26
N GLU A 8 23.15 -3.98 6.08
CA GLU A 8 24.13 -3.58 5.05
C GLU A 8 23.98 -2.08 4.71
N GLU A 9 25.11 -1.40 4.46
CA GLU A 9 25.15 0.06 4.27
C GLU A 9 24.14 0.58 3.23
N LYS A 10 23.98 -0.13 2.11
CA LYS A 10 23.00 0.23 1.07
C LYS A 10 21.55 0.28 1.57
N TYR A 11 21.18 -0.62 2.49
CA TYR A 11 19.84 -0.65 3.08
C TYR A 11 19.72 0.40 4.20
N LEU A 12 20.77 0.60 5.00
CA LEU A 12 20.78 1.69 5.97
C LEU A 12 20.59 3.06 5.31
N LYS A 13 21.25 3.26 4.16
CA LYS A 13 21.05 4.48 3.36
C LYS A 13 19.58 4.62 2.94
N ASN A 14 18.94 3.56 2.41
CA ASN A 14 17.55 3.58 2.00
C ASN A 14 16.61 3.97 3.17
N TRP A 15 16.84 3.43 4.37
CA TRP A 15 16.07 3.77 5.56
C TRP A 15 16.25 5.23 6.01
N LYS A 16 17.45 5.79 5.86
CA LYS A 16 17.70 7.21 6.12
C LYS A 16 17.02 8.12 5.09
N ASP A 17 17.12 7.77 3.81
CA ASP A 17 16.52 8.52 2.72
C ASP A 17 14.99 8.46 2.75
N LEU A 18 14.41 7.41 3.33
CA LEU A 18 12.97 7.25 3.52
C LEU A 18 12.37 8.31 4.45
N GLN A 19 13.09 8.73 5.50
CA GLN A 19 12.55 9.61 6.55
C GLN A 19 11.96 10.92 5.98
N PRO A 20 12.72 11.74 5.22
CA PRO A 20 12.16 12.97 4.64
C PRO A 20 11.06 12.69 3.62
N LYS A 21 11.10 11.56 2.92
CA LYS A 21 10.07 11.16 1.98
C LYS A 21 8.76 10.75 2.66
N THR A 22 8.85 10.15 3.84
CA THR A 22 7.66 9.81 4.64
C THR A 22 6.95 11.08 5.16
N VAL A 23 7.68 12.14 5.47
CA VAL A 23 7.06 13.45 5.79
C VAL A 23 6.33 14.02 4.57
N GLN A 24 6.92 13.94 3.38
CA GLN A 24 6.25 14.35 2.13
C GLN A 24 4.99 13.52 1.88
N LEU A 25 5.06 12.22 2.14
CA LEU A 25 3.94 11.29 2.00
C LEU A 25 2.78 11.62 2.95
N LEU A 26 3.07 11.88 4.21
CA LEU A 26 2.06 12.29 5.19
C LEU A 26 1.38 13.61 4.77
N ASN A 27 2.15 14.58 4.29
CA ASN A 27 1.60 15.82 3.78
C ASN A 27 0.74 15.61 2.52
N TYR A 28 1.16 14.72 1.63
CA TYR A 28 0.38 14.34 0.46
C TYR A 28 -0.98 13.76 0.86
N PHE A 29 -1.00 12.83 1.79
CA PHE A 29 -2.26 12.23 2.27
C PHE A 29 -3.13 13.25 3.02
N ASN A 30 -2.54 14.14 3.81
CA ASN A 30 -3.28 15.24 4.45
C ASN A 30 -4.01 16.13 3.44
N GLN A 31 -3.41 16.37 2.29
CA GLN A 31 -3.97 17.23 1.24
C GLN A 31 -4.98 16.51 0.34
N ASN A 32 -4.78 15.21 0.07
CA ASN A 32 -5.54 14.48 -0.95
C ASN A 32 -6.57 13.50 -0.38
N VAL A 33 -6.46 13.13 0.90
CA VAL A 33 -7.36 12.18 1.56
C VAL A 33 -8.06 12.83 2.75
N GLY A 34 -7.27 13.34 3.69
CA GLY A 34 -7.80 13.97 4.89
C GLY A 34 -6.74 14.13 5.98
N GLN A 35 -7.01 14.98 6.95
CA GLN A 35 -6.06 15.26 8.03
C GLN A 35 -5.72 13.99 8.83
N TYR A 36 -4.42 13.71 9.00
CA TYR A 36 -3.94 12.62 9.84
C TYR A 36 -4.39 12.82 11.29
N PRO A 37 -5.14 11.88 11.90
CA PRO A 37 -5.82 12.14 13.16
C PRO A 37 -4.94 11.93 14.40
N TYR A 38 -3.75 11.35 14.25
CA TYR A 38 -2.88 10.97 15.37
C TYR A 38 -1.67 11.91 15.51
N LYS A 39 -1.00 11.85 16.67
CA LYS A 39 0.14 12.72 16.99
C LYS A 39 1.47 12.21 16.43
N GLN A 40 1.56 10.96 16.02
CA GLN A 40 2.79 10.34 15.54
C GLN A 40 2.50 9.17 14.61
N TYR A 41 3.47 8.84 13.74
CA TYR A 41 3.49 7.60 12.94
C TYR A 41 4.87 6.95 13.05
N SER A 42 4.90 5.64 13.23
CA SER A 42 6.14 4.87 13.39
C SER A 42 6.37 3.93 12.21
N VAL A 43 7.53 4.05 11.56
CA VAL A 43 7.98 3.09 10.54
C VAL A 43 9.03 2.19 11.17
N ILE A 44 8.73 0.90 11.26
CA ILE A 44 9.48 -0.06 12.07
C ILE A 44 9.95 -1.21 11.18
N GLN A 45 11.23 -1.54 11.27
CA GLN A 45 11.74 -2.75 10.63
C GLN A 45 11.22 -3.97 11.37
N GLY A 46 10.40 -4.77 10.69
CA GLY A 46 9.85 -6.04 11.16
C GLY A 46 10.29 -7.23 10.34
N GLY A 47 9.61 -8.35 10.54
CA GLY A 47 9.77 -9.60 9.80
C GLY A 47 8.83 -9.72 8.60
N ASP A 48 7.74 -8.98 8.60
CA ASP A 48 6.71 -9.03 7.56
C ASP A 48 7.01 -8.14 6.36
N GLY A 49 6.40 -8.48 5.22
CA GLY A 49 6.58 -7.76 3.96
C GLY A 49 6.10 -6.32 4.02
N GLY A 50 5.00 -6.10 4.63
CA GLY A 50 4.33 -4.88 5.03
C GLY A 50 3.20 -5.30 5.94
N MET A 51 2.93 -4.52 7.00
CA MET A 51 1.80 -4.75 7.89
C MET A 51 1.40 -3.43 8.52
N GLU A 52 0.13 -3.10 8.40
CA GLU A 52 -0.46 -1.88 8.88
C GLU A 52 -0.91 -1.95 10.33
N TYR A 53 -0.77 -0.83 10.99
CA TYR A 53 -1.38 -0.50 12.30
C TYR A 53 -1.78 0.96 12.29
N ALA A 54 -2.73 1.37 13.11
CA ALA A 54 -3.30 2.73 13.09
C ALA A 54 -2.25 3.86 13.14
N MET A 55 -1.14 3.68 13.84
CA MET A 55 -0.08 4.68 14.02
C MET A 55 1.33 4.12 13.74
N ALA A 56 1.43 2.95 13.10
CA ALA A 56 2.71 2.31 12.83
C ALA A 56 2.62 1.36 11.64
N THR A 57 3.77 1.04 11.06
CA THR A 57 3.90 -0.07 10.10
C THR A 57 5.15 -0.90 10.38
N LEU A 58 5.05 -2.20 10.13
CA LEU A 58 6.18 -3.12 10.10
C LEU A 58 6.57 -3.42 8.66
N ILE A 59 7.86 -3.24 8.32
CA ILE A 59 8.37 -3.45 6.96
C ILE A 59 9.69 -4.20 7.02
N THR A 60 9.92 -5.16 6.09
CA THR A 60 11.21 -5.85 5.99
C THR A 60 12.34 -4.89 5.66
N GLY A 61 13.50 -5.07 6.32
CA GLY A 61 14.61 -4.11 6.27
C GLY A 61 15.40 -4.09 4.97
N LYS A 62 15.47 -5.22 4.24
CA LYS A 62 16.32 -5.39 3.05
C LYS A 62 15.53 -5.12 1.76
N ARG A 63 15.17 -3.85 1.51
CA ARG A 63 14.44 -3.44 0.31
C ARG A 63 15.22 -2.42 -0.52
N LYS A 64 15.05 -2.44 -1.84
CA LYS A 64 15.43 -1.31 -2.71
C LYS A 64 14.58 -0.10 -2.33
N PHE A 65 15.09 1.12 -2.54
CA PHE A 65 14.43 2.34 -2.08
C PHE A 65 12.98 2.48 -2.58
N GLY A 66 12.73 2.32 -3.89
CA GLY A 66 11.37 2.39 -4.42
C GLY A 66 10.41 1.40 -3.76
N SER A 67 10.84 0.13 -3.57
CA SER A 67 10.03 -0.87 -2.87
C SER A 67 9.81 -0.52 -1.38
N LEU A 68 10.81 0.07 -0.71
CA LEU A 68 10.69 0.51 0.67
C LEU A 68 9.69 1.66 0.80
N PHE A 69 9.78 2.63 -0.12
CA PHE A 69 8.86 3.77 -0.17
C PHE A 69 7.43 3.34 -0.52
N GLY A 70 7.25 2.52 -1.56
CA GLY A 70 5.93 2.05 -2.01
C GLY A 70 5.19 1.29 -0.92
N VAL A 71 5.87 0.37 -0.20
CA VAL A 71 5.26 -0.33 0.94
C VAL A 71 4.95 0.66 2.08
N THR A 72 5.85 1.60 2.39
CA THR A 72 5.56 2.64 3.42
C THR A 72 4.35 3.47 3.04
N ALA A 73 4.19 3.81 1.76
CA ALA A 73 3.05 4.58 1.27
C ALA A 73 1.73 3.78 1.39
N HIS A 74 1.78 2.50 1.05
CA HIS A 74 0.65 1.60 1.18
C HIS A 74 0.22 1.46 2.65
N GLU A 75 1.11 1.05 3.51
CA GLU A 75 0.82 0.84 4.94
C GLU A 75 0.38 2.13 5.66
N MET A 76 0.92 3.29 5.29
CA MET A 76 0.47 4.57 5.86
C MET A 76 -0.95 4.94 5.40
N ALA A 77 -1.33 4.62 4.18
CA ALA A 77 -2.66 4.92 3.66
C ALA A 77 -3.76 4.12 4.38
N HIS A 78 -3.47 2.96 4.92
CA HIS A 78 -4.37 2.19 5.77
C HIS A 78 -4.81 2.94 7.03
N THR A 79 -4.11 3.99 7.46
CA THR A 79 -4.60 4.88 8.54
C THR A 79 -5.99 5.43 8.23
N TRP A 80 -6.27 5.72 6.97
CA TRP A 80 -7.59 6.21 6.52
C TRP A 80 -8.48 5.07 6.03
N PHE A 81 -7.97 4.25 5.11
CA PHE A 81 -8.70 3.17 4.43
C PHE A 81 -8.48 1.84 5.13
N GLN A 82 -9.00 1.74 6.27
CA GLN A 82 -9.35 0.75 7.23
C GLN A 82 -9.59 1.45 8.57
N PHE A 83 -8.54 2.01 9.21
CA PHE A 83 -8.63 2.42 10.62
C PHE A 83 -9.57 3.60 10.87
N LEU A 84 -9.46 4.69 10.11
CA LEU A 84 -10.31 5.88 10.33
C LEU A 84 -11.73 5.68 9.83
N LEU A 85 -11.90 5.07 8.66
CA LEU A 85 -13.20 4.80 8.06
C LEU A 85 -13.87 3.54 8.62
N ALA A 86 -13.15 2.74 9.40
CA ALA A 86 -13.60 1.51 10.05
C ALA A 86 -14.29 0.53 9.07
N THR A 87 -13.69 0.35 7.90
CA THR A 87 -14.17 -0.61 6.92
C THR A 87 -14.01 -2.03 7.43
N ASN A 88 -14.97 -2.91 7.14
CA ASN A 88 -14.86 -4.31 7.48
C ASN A 88 -14.04 -5.05 6.42
N GLU A 89 -12.74 -5.20 6.68
CA GLU A 89 -11.77 -5.83 5.77
C GLU A 89 -12.09 -7.30 5.47
N SER A 90 -12.68 -8.01 6.40
CA SER A 90 -13.06 -9.42 6.18
C SER A 90 -14.20 -9.57 5.17
N LEU A 91 -15.18 -8.67 5.20
CA LEU A 91 -16.30 -8.66 4.27
C LEU A 91 -15.97 -7.98 2.95
N HIS A 92 -15.15 -6.94 3.00
CA HIS A 92 -14.86 -6.05 1.87
C HIS A 92 -13.36 -5.77 1.73
N PRO A 93 -12.50 -6.79 1.52
CA PRO A 93 -11.05 -6.58 1.47
C PRO A 93 -10.62 -5.58 0.38
N TRP A 94 -11.38 -5.43 -0.69
CA TRP A 94 -11.10 -4.46 -1.74
C TRP A 94 -11.30 -3.00 -1.29
N MET A 95 -12.15 -2.74 -0.29
CA MET A 95 -12.31 -1.38 0.27
C MET A 95 -11.11 -0.99 1.12
N ASP A 96 -10.47 -1.94 1.74
CA ASP A 96 -9.23 -1.75 2.45
C ASP A 96 -8.06 -1.64 1.48
N GLU A 97 -7.71 -2.71 0.81
CA GLU A 97 -6.53 -2.81 -0.03
C GLU A 97 -6.62 -2.04 -1.36
N GLY A 98 -7.81 -1.94 -1.91
CA GLY A 98 -8.04 -1.27 -3.18
C GLY A 98 -7.91 0.25 -3.06
N PHE A 99 -8.56 0.87 -2.07
CA PHE A 99 -8.38 2.32 -1.80
C PHE A 99 -6.95 2.65 -1.43
N THR A 100 -6.35 1.85 -0.57
CA THR A 100 -4.96 2.00 -0.16
C THR A 100 -4.01 1.90 -1.34
N SER A 101 -4.17 0.89 -2.21
CA SER A 101 -3.37 0.75 -3.43
C SER A 101 -3.58 1.92 -4.41
N TYR A 102 -4.81 2.40 -4.55
CA TYR A 102 -5.13 3.52 -5.43
C TYR A 102 -4.39 4.79 -5.02
N ILE A 103 -4.53 5.21 -3.76
CA ILE A 103 -3.93 6.46 -3.32
C ILE A 103 -2.41 6.38 -3.15
N SER A 104 -1.88 5.22 -2.72
CA SER A 104 -0.42 5.03 -2.58
C SER A 104 0.30 5.03 -3.93
N ASN A 105 -0.26 4.43 -4.97
CA ASN A 105 0.32 4.48 -6.32
C ASN A 105 0.39 5.92 -6.87
N LYS A 106 -0.63 6.74 -6.60
CA LYS A 106 -0.61 8.17 -6.97
C LYS A 106 0.46 8.94 -6.20
N ALA A 107 0.54 8.72 -4.88
CA ALA A 107 1.53 9.35 -4.03
C ALA A 107 2.96 8.98 -4.44
N GLU A 108 3.22 7.70 -4.74
CA GLU A 108 4.52 7.21 -5.20
C GLU A 108 4.94 7.90 -6.49
N ASN A 109 4.07 7.90 -7.50
CA ASN A 109 4.35 8.54 -8.78
C ASN A 109 4.70 10.03 -8.63
N GLU A 110 3.96 10.76 -7.79
CA GLU A 110 4.16 12.19 -7.58
C GLU A 110 5.43 12.48 -6.77
N ILE A 111 5.60 11.82 -5.63
CA ILE A 111 6.70 12.12 -4.68
C ILE A 111 8.05 11.63 -5.20
N LEU A 112 8.08 10.48 -5.88
CA LEU A 112 9.29 9.95 -6.50
C LEU A 112 9.53 10.50 -7.91
N LYS A 113 8.59 11.28 -8.45
CA LYS A 113 8.65 11.88 -9.80
C LYS A 113 8.87 10.83 -10.88
N GLU A 114 8.13 9.72 -10.80
CA GLU A 114 8.29 8.60 -11.72
C GLU A 114 7.85 8.93 -13.15
N GLY A 115 7.00 9.95 -13.32
CA GLY A 115 6.50 10.38 -14.63
C GLY A 115 5.58 9.38 -15.33
N LYS A 116 4.99 8.45 -14.57
CA LYS A 116 4.03 7.49 -15.11
C LYS A 116 2.74 8.20 -15.54
N VAL A 117 2.33 8.04 -16.78
CA VAL A 117 1.04 8.54 -17.27
C VAL A 117 -0.12 7.84 -16.54
N ASN A 118 0.01 6.54 -16.32
CA ASN A 118 -0.93 5.77 -15.52
C ASN A 118 -0.19 5.10 -14.34
N PRO A 119 -0.31 5.61 -13.11
CA PRO A 119 0.32 5.00 -11.94
C PRO A 119 -0.27 3.62 -11.58
N HIS A 120 -1.45 3.27 -12.13
CA HIS A 120 -2.17 2.01 -11.86
C HIS A 120 -1.87 0.90 -12.87
N GLU A 121 -0.93 1.10 -13.80
CA GLU A 121 -0.62 0.12 -14.86
C GLU A 121 -0.27 -1.28 -14.33
N GLY A 122 0.40 -1.36 -13.18
CA GLY A 122 0.67 -2.64 -12.52
C GLY A 122 -0.58 -3.42 -12.17
N SER A 123 -1.60 -2.72 -11.68
CA SER A 123 -2.92 -3.29 -11.36
C SER A 123 -3.65 -3.77 -12.61
N TYR A 124 -3.60 -3.02 -13.71
CA TYR A 124 -4.14 -3.46 -15.01
C TYR A 124 -3.50 -4.76 -15.47
N ARG A 125 -2.19 -4.87 -15.42
CA ARG A 125 -1.47 -6.10 -15.81
C ARG A 125 -1.84 -7.29 -14.91
N GLY A 126 -1.88 -7.09 -13.61
CA GLY A 126 -2.26 -8.13 -12.65
C GLY A 126 -3.67 -8.64 -12.88
N TYR A 127 -4.62 -7.72 -13.00
CA TYR A 127 -6.01 -8.05 -13.26
C TYR A 127 -6.20 -8.76 -14.62
N ARG A 128 -5.63 -8.23 -15.68
CA ARG A 128 -5.68 -8.86 -17.01
C ARG A 128 -5.16 -10.30 -16.96
N THR A 129 -4.04 -10.52 -16.29
CA THR A 129 -3.43 -11.85 -16.18
C THR A 129 -4.34 -12.87 -15.51
N ILE A 130 -5.03 -12.49 -14.42
CA ILE A 130 -5.93 -13.44 -13.74
C ILE A 130 -7.19 -13.74 -14.55
N VAL A 131 -7.72 -12.74 -15.27
CA VAL A 131 -8.86 -12.92 -16.19
C VAL A 131 -8.49 -13.86 -17.34
N GLU A 132 -7.35 -13.64 -18.00
CA GLU A 132 -6.85 -14.50 -19.10
C GLU A 132 -6.64 -15.96 -18.65
N ARG A 133 -6.38 -16.18 -17.36
CA ARG A 133 -6.18 -17.52 -16.80
C ARG A 133 -7.46 -18.13 -16.20
N GLY A 134 -8.57 -17.43 -16.19
CA GLY A 134 -9.86 -17.92 -15.71
C GLY A 134 -9.98 -18.06 -14.19
N TYR A 135 -9.15 -17.33 -13.41
CA TYR A 135 -9.17 -17.35 -11.94
C TYR A 135 -9.76 -16.07 -11.33
N GLU A 136 -10.43 -15.26 -12.15
CA GLU A 136 -11.06 -14.03 -11.66
C GLU A 136 -12.23 -14.35 -10.73
N GLU A 137 -12.30 -13.62 -9.63
CA GLU A 137 -13.42 -13.66 -8.69
C GLU A 137 -14.01 -12.28 -8.42
N SER A 138 -15.19 -12.25 -7.81
CA SER A 138 -15.92 -11.03 -7.51
C SER A 138 -15.24 -10.21 -6.42
N LEU A 139 -15.28 -8.87 -6.51
CA LEU A 139 -14.89 -7.95 -5.44
C LEU A 139 -15.73 -8.14 -4.16
N ALA A 140 -16.98 -8.63 -4.28
CA ALA A 140 -17.87 -8.83 -3.16
C ALA A 140 -17.65 -10.18 -2.42
N THR A 141 -16.62 -10.95 -2.82
CA THR A 141 -16.28 -12.21 -2.15
C THR A 141 -15.69 -11.92 -0.76
N HIS A 142 -16.20 -12.61 0.26
CA HIS A 142 -15.63 -12.57 1.62
C HIS A 142 -14.19 -13.08 1.61
N SER A 143 -13.29 -12.49 2.41
CA SER A 143 -11.85 -12.83 2.42
C SER A 143 -11.56 -14.32 2.55
N ASP A 144 -12.32 -15.03 3.40
CA ASP A 144 -12.14 -16.48 3.64
C ASP A 144 -12.78 -17.38 2.57
N ARG A 145 -13.44 -16.82 1.55
CA ARG A 145 -14.20 -17.59 0.55
C ARG A 145 -13.59 -17.54 -0.85
N TYR A 146 -12.46 -16.85 -1.02
CA TYR A 146 -11.72 -16.91 -2.27
C TYR A 146 -11.14 -18.33 -2.47
N ASP A 147 -11.22 -18.84 -3.68
CA ASP A 147 -10.70 -20.16 -4.01
C ASP A 147 -9.16 -20.24 -3.89
N THR A 148 -8.48 -19.12 -4.13
CA THR A 148 -7.02 -19.04 -4.04
C THR A 148 -6.54 -17.71 -3.45
N ASN A 149 -5.36 -17.72 -2.80
CA ASN A 149 -4.69 -16.50 -2.36
C ASN A 149 -4.36 -15.55 -3.54
N TRP A 150 -4.19 -16.08 -4.75
CA TRP A 150 -3.96 -15.27 -5.93
C TRP A 150 -5.23 -14.51 -6.34
N ALA A 151 -6.38 -15.17 -6.33
CA ALA A 151 -7.68 -14.53 -6.57
C ALA A 151 -7.97 -13.45 -5.52
N TYR A 152 -7.79 -13.78 -4.23
CA TYR A 152 -7.91 -12.82 -3.13
C TYR A 152 -7.04 -11.57 -3.35
N GLY A 153 -5.73 -11.75 -3.53
CA GLY A 153 -4.80 -10.65 -3.69
C GLY A 153 -5.07 -9.81 -4.95
N THR A 154 -5.41 -10.47 -6.08
CA THR A 154 -5.72 -9.72 -7.30
C THR A 154 -7.04 -8.96 -7.19
N ALA A 155 -8.07 -9.54 -6.61
CA ALA A 155 -9.35 -8.87 -6.40
C ALA A 155 -9.19 -7.69 -5.44
N SER A 156 -8.59 -7.90 -4.28
CA SER A 156 -8.47 -6.87 -3.24
C SER A 156 -7.59 -5.70 -3.70
N TYR A 157 -6.37 -5.97 -4.12
CA TYR A 157 -5.37 -4.93 -4.48
C TYR A 157 -5.56 -4.40 -5.90
N SER A 158 -5.54 -5.30 -6.92
CA SER A 158 -5.51 -4.86 -8.32
C SER A 158 -6.88 -4.45 -8.83
N LYS A 159 -7.87 -5.32 -8.72
CA LYS A 159 -9.24 -5.05 -9.21
C LYS A 159 -9.89 -3.92 -8.41
N GLY A 160 -9.71 -3.87 -7.08
CA GLY A 160 -10.17 -2.79 -6.23
C GLY A 160 -9.58 -1.44 -6.64
N ASN A 161 -8.25 -1.37 -6.85
CA ASN A 161 -7.59 -0.18 -7.37
C ASN A 161 -8.14 0.25 -8.73
N LEU A 162 -8.34 -0.70 -9.68
CA LEU A 162 -8.86 -0.39 -11.00
C LEU A 162 -10.30 0.14 -10.94
N PHE A 163 -11.14 -0.44 -10.11
CA PHE A 163 -12.50 0.04 -9.91
C PHE A 163 -12.50 1.54 -9.55
N LEU A 164 -11.65 1.93 -8.60
CA LEU A 164 -11.51 3.33 -8.20
C LEU A 164 -10.90 4.23 -9.27
N SER A 165 -10.00 3.69 -10.10
CA SER A 165 -9.37 4.46 -11.17
C SER A 165 -10.30 4.77 -12.34
N GLN A 166 -11.48 4.17 -12.39
CA GLN A 166 -12.51 4.36 -13.41
C GLN A 166 -13.67 5.25 -12.97
N LEU A 167 -13.71 5.60 -11.68
CA LEU A 167 -14.66 6.56 -11.11
C LEU A 167 -14.18 7.99 -11.29
#